data_6601f3646f34cf603c6e2acc005bcb09
#
_entry.id   6601f3646f34cf603c6e2acc005bcb09
#
_cell.length_a   1.000
_cell.length_b   1.000
_cell.length_c   1.000
_cell.angle_alpha   90.00
_cell.angle_beta   90.00
_cell.angle_gamma   90.00
#
_symmetry.space_group_name_H-M   'P 1'
#
loop_
_entity.id
_entity.type
_entity.pdbx_description
1 polymer ?
#
loop_
_entity_poly.entity_id
_entity_poly.type
_entity_poly.pdbx_seq_one_letter_code
_entity_poly.pdbx_strand_id
1 'polypeptide(L)'
;MKKFLVFLVFIIALGVTGFFLGWAHLTVPPGSYGVMRSKIYGLDDQVIRDGEFRWLWYKLIPTNVEISVFTIEQVRRSFRNSGSLPSGQVYVKLVGIDADFSWEVAGDFFFSVRPETLPELVAREIISDDAGLRRAEGDIAARIETLIVERLKAYADNEDEVKLESLILTGTLPDLNREIERAFPEIENLNCTIRTVRYPDFELYRSVKGLYREYLQIQSASLDPAVISEAERRIDSRTRIDELTQYGELLTRYPVLLEYLALEKSLLQADD
;
A
#
# COMPACT_ATOMS: atom_id res chain seq x y z
N MET A 1 46.79 44.43 -37.26
CA MET A 1 45.62 44.80 -36.49
C MET A 1 44.30 44.25 -37.09
N LYS A 2 44.00 44.42 -38.38
CA LYS A 2 42.73 43.93 -38.98
C LYS A 2 42.51 42.41 -38.84
N LYS A 3 43.59 41.58 -39.05
CA LYS A 3 43.50 40.09 -38.91
C LYS A 3 43.25 39.67 -37.48
N PHE A 4 43.83 40.34 -36.49
CA PHE A 4 43.60 40.10 -35.07
C PHE A 4 42.14 40.42 -34.67
N LEU A 5 41.59 41.52 -35.15
CA LEU A 5 40.24 41.93 -34.87
C LEU A 5 39.20 40.94 -35.47
N VAL A 6 39.46 40.47 -36.68
CA VAL A 6 38.60 39.43 -37.31
C VAL A 6 38.63 38.11 -36.53
N PHE A 7 39.81 37.71 -36.06
CA PHE A 7 39.97 36.49 -35.23
C PHE A 7 39.24 36.63 -33.90
N LEU A 8 39.37 37.80 -33.24
CA LEU A 8 38.67 38.12 -32.01
C LEU A 8 37.15 38.05 -32.18
N VAL A 9 36.61 38.66 -33.22
CA VAL A 9 35.16 38.63 -33.54
C VAL A 9 34.70 37.19 -33.78
N PHE A 10 35.52 36.39 -34.49
CA PHE A 10 35.20 34.99 -34.72
C PHE A 10 35.12 34.17 -33.41
N ILE A 11 36.07 34.36 -32.48
CA ILE A 11 36.03 33.70 -31.17
C ILE A 11 34.81 34.13 -30.37
N ILE A 12 34.48 35.44 -30.36
CA ILE A 12 33.30 35.93 -29.66
C ILE A 12 32.03 35.34 -30.31
N ALA A 13 31.93 35.29 -31.62
CA ALA A 13 30.80 34.70 -32.31
C ALA A 13 30.65 33.23 -32.02
N LEU A 14 31.75 32.46 -31.96
CA LEU A 14 31.78 31.07 -31.60
C LEU A 14 31.33 30.88 -30.13
N GLY A 15 31.80 31.70 -29.21
CA GLY A 15 31.42 31.70 -27.81
C GLY A 15 29.91 32.00 -27.60
N VAL A 16 29.42 33.02 -28.30
CA VAL A 16 28.01 33.40 -28.30
C VAL A 16 27.14 32.24 -28.86
N THR A 17 27.55 31.65 -29.99
CA THR A 17 26.84 30.51 -30.59
C THR A 17 26.86 29.30 -29.63
N GLY A 18 28.00 28.97 -29.03
CA GLY A 18 28.10 27.91 -28.03
C GLY A 18 27.24 28.19 -26.80
N PHE A 19 27.19 29.44 -26.33
CA PHE A 19 26.33 29.83 -25.22
C PHE A 19 24.86 29.65 -25.55
N PHE A 20 24.40 30.11 -26.73
CA PHE A 20 22.99 29.97 -27.14
C PHE A 20 22.61 28.51 -27.44
N LEU A 21 23.53 27.69 -27.97
CA LEU A 21 23.30 26.26 -28.15
C LEU A 21 23.21 25.51 -26.81
N GLY A 22 24.03 25.86 -25.84
CA GLY A 22 23.98 25.29 -24.49
C GLY A 22 22.81 25.80 -23.65
N TRP A 23 22.34 27.05 -23.94
CA TRP A 23 21.13 27.64 -23.36
C TRP A 23 19.86 26.97 -23.88
N ALA A 24 19.93 26.23 -24.89
CA ALA A 24 18.77 25.76 -25.57
C ALA A 24 17.74 25.09 -24.63
N HIS A 25 16.60 25.65 -24.63
CA HIS A 25 15.29 25.01 -24.65
C HIS A 25 15.07 23.83 -23.67
N LEU A 26 15.42 24.03 -22.40
CA LEU A 26 14.80 23.28 -21.31
C LEU A 26 13.41 23.88 -21.03
N THR A 27 12.64 24.16 -22.09
CA THR A 27 11.26 24.65 -21.94
C THR A 27 10.39 23.48 -21.55
N VAL A 28 10.25 23.32 -20.25
CA VAL A 28 9.20 22.49 -19.68
C VAL A 28 7.92 23.33 -19.71
N PRO A 29 6.78 22.79 -20.18
CA PRO A 29 5.51 23.51 -20.18
C PRO A 29 5.14 24.00 -18.78
N PRO A 30 4.42 25.12 -18.67
CA PRO A 30 3.92 25.60 -17.39
C PRO A 30 3.15 24.51 -16.61
N GLY A 31 3.46 24.34 -15.33
CA GLY A 31 2.85 23.33 -14.49
C GLY A 31 3.38 21.89 -14.68
N SER A 32 4.42 21.72 -15.50
CA SER A 32 5.08 20.44 -15.72
C SER A 32 6.51 20.43 -15.16
N TYR A 33 7.05 19.24 -15.01
CA TYR A 33 8.39 19.00 -14.48
C TYR A 33 9.19 18.16 -15.46
N GLY A 34 10.44 18.50 -15.68
CA GLY A 34 11.34 17.76 -16.55
C GLY A 34 12.33 16.93 -15.77
N VAL A 35 12.52 15.68 -16.17
CA VAL A 35 13.61 14.83 -15.70
C VAL A 35 14.55 14.60 -16.87
N MET A 36 15.83 14.92 -16.67
CA MET A 36 16.82 14.87 -17.72
C MET A 36 17.67 13.61 -17.60
N ARG A 37 17.80 12.92 -18.72
CA ARG A 37 18.73 11.79 -18.88
C ARG A 37 19.79 12.12 -19.92
N SER A 38 21.05 11.99 -19.55
CA SER A 38 22.17 12.11 -20.46
C SER A 38 22.78 10.73 -20.73
N LYS A 39 23.16 10.46 -21.99
CA LYS A 39 23.86 9.21 -22.34
C LYS A 39 25.25 9.10 -21.71
N ILE A 40 25.89 10.23 -21.43
CA ILE A 40 27.25 10.30 -20.88
C ILE A 40 27.22 10.33 -19.33
N TYR A 41 26.34 11.13 -18.74
CA TYR A 41 26.29 11.38 -17.30
C TYR A 41 25.17 10.65 -16.57
N GLY A 42 24.30 9.91 -17.30
CA GLY A 42 23.16 9.23 -16.71
C GLY A 42 22.00 10.18 -16.42
N LEU A 43 21.23 9.84 -15.40
CA LEU A 43 20.07 10.58 -14.95
C LEU A 43 20.51 11.76 -14.05
N ASP A 44 19.90 12.93 -14.25
CA ASP A 44 20.11 14.09 -13.36
C ASP A 44 19.17 13.96 -12.15
N ASP A 45 19.72 14.10 -10.94
CA ASP A 45 18.94 14.01 -9.69
C ASP A 45 18.06 15.24 -9.46
N GLN A 46 18.27 16.31 -10.24
CA GLN A 46 17.53 17.56 -10.09
C GLN A 46 16.42 17.65 -11.13
N VAL A 47 15.21 17.92 -10.66
CA VAL A 47 14.05 18.18 -11.50
C VAL A 47 14.16 19.56 -12.14
N ILE A 48 13.82 19.66 -13.41
CA ILE A 48 13.75 20.92 -14.15
C ILE A 48 12.34 21.47 -13.99
N ARG A 49 12.24 22.71 -13.46
CA ARG A 49 10.96 23.42 -13.30
C ARG A 49 10.70 24.37 -14.46
N ASP A 50 9.45 24.77 -14.62
CA ASP A 50 9.06 25.79 -15.60
C ASP A 50 9.85 27.08 -15.39
N GLY A 51 10.35 27.64 -16.50
CA GLY A 51 11.13 28.89 -16.48
C GLY A 51 12.53 28.77 -15.89
N GLU A 52 12.95 27.57 -15.47
CA GLU A 52 14.29 27.37 -14.92
C GLU A 52 15.33 27.45 -16.03
N PHE A 53 16.32 28.33 -15.82
CA PHE A 53 17.48 28.41 -16.68
C PHE A 53 18.58 27.49 -16.19
N ARG A 54 18.98 26.54 -17.04
CA ARG A 54 20.15 25.71 -16.78
C ARG A 54 21.01 25.61 -18.01
N TRP A 55 22.29 26.02 -17.89
CA TRP A 55 23.25 25.87 -18.97
C TRP A 55 24.00 24.54 -18.85
N LEU A 56 23.92 23.72 -19.92
CA LEU A 56 24.48 22.36 -19.93
C LEU A 56 25.37 22.20 -21.14
N TRP A 57 26.70 22.19 -20.93
CA TRP A 57 27.66 22.06 -21.99
C TRP A 57 27.54 20.76 -22.81
N TYR A 58 27.15 19.65 -22.18
CA TYR A 58 26.99 18.37 -22.83
C TYR A 58 25.72 18.28 -23.70
N LYS A 59 24.85 19.25 -23.67
CA LYS A 59 23.76 19.42 -24.63
C LYS A 59 24.23 19.90 -26.01
N LEU A 60 25.44 20.44 -26.08
CA LEU A 60 26.10 20.77 -27.35
C LEU A 60 26.36 19.52 -28.20
N ILE A 61 26.38 18.35 -27.58
CA ILE A 61 26.51 17.06 -28.26
C ILE A 61 25.11 16.64 -28.73
N PRO A 62 24.84 16.54 -30.04
CA PRO A 62 23.55 16.15 -30.57
C PRO A 62 23.12 14.77 -30.01
N THR A 63 21.83 14.62 -29.70
CA THR A 63 21.21 13.36 -29.20
C THR A 63 21.76 12.82 -27.88
N ASN A 64 22.54 13.59 -27.14
CA ASN A 64 23.08 13.17 -25.83
C ASN A 64 22.09 13.31 -24.67
N VAL A 65 21.15 14.23 -24.80
CA VAL A 65 20.21 14.59 -23.72
C VAL A 65 18.78 14.31 -24.15
N GLU A 66 18.07 13.59 -23.32
CA GLU A 66 16.64 13.32 -23.41
C GLU A 66 15.95 13.92 -22.16
N ILE A 67 14.82 14.59 -22.35
CA ILE A 67 14.05 15.18 -21.26
C ILE A 67 12.66 14.53 -21.28
N SER A 68 12.35 13.81 -20.23
CA SER A 68 11.00 13.31 -19.98
C SER A 68 10.22 14.38 -19.23
N VAL A 69 9.06 14.74 -19.74
CA VAL A 69 8.19 15.77 -19.14
C VAL A 69 7.04 15.09 -18.44
N PHE A 70 6.80 15.48 -17.21
CA PHE A 70 5.75 14.97 -16.35
C PHE A 70 4.84 16.08 -15.87
N THR A 71 3.53 15.87 -15.93
CA THR A 71 2.52 16.80 -15.44
C THR A 71 1.97 16.26 -14.13
N ILE A 72 2.30 16.91 -13.02
CA ILE A 72 1.81 16.50 -11.70
C ILE A 72 0.44 17.14 -11.48
N GLU A 73 -0.56 16.31 -11.32
CA GLU A 73 -1.91 16.73 -10.96
C GLU A 73 -2.27 16.21 -9.57
N GLN A 74 -3.25 16.84 -8.96
CA GLN A 74 -3.80 16.33 -7.71
C GLN A 74 -4.65 15.10 -7.98
N VAL A 75 -4.23 13.97 -7.48
CA VAL A 75 -5.00 12.71 -7.51
C VAL A 75 -6.06 12.77 -6.44
N ARG A 76 -7.31 12.54 -6.82
CA ARG A 76 -8.44 12.44 -5.88
C ARG A 76 -9.10 11.07 -6.00
N ARG A 77 -9.35 10.44 -4.87
CA ARG A 77 -10.07 9.16 -4.76
C ARG A 77 -11.09 9.20 -3.64
N SER A 78 -12.21 8.56 -3.87
CA SER A 78 -13.20 8.30 -2.84
C SER A 78 -13.10 6.84 -2.41
N PHE A 79 -13.28 6.59 -1.12
CA PHE A 79 -13.35 5.25 -0.56
C PHE A 79 -14.63 5.07 0.25
N ARG A 80 -15.09 3.84 0.31
CA ARG A 80 -16.22 3.41 1.14
C ARG A 80 -15.93 2.03 1.67
N ASN A 81 -16.00 1.86 2.96
CA ASN A 81 -15.81 0.58 3.59
C ASN A 81 -16.90 0.34 4.63
N SER A 82 -17.35 -0.91 4.73
CA SER A 82 -18.36 -1.32 5.68
C SER A 82 -18.07 -2.73 6.17
N GLY A 83 -18.48 -3.02 7.36
CA GLY A 83 -18.29 -4.31 7.97
C GLY A 83 -19.26 -4.53 9.12
N SER A 84 -19.06 -5.61 9.86
CA SER A 84 -19.78 -5.91 11.09
C SER A 84 -18.78 -6.32 12.15
N LEU A 85 -19.06 -5.97 13.40
CA LEU A 85 -18.23 -6.41 14.51
C LEU A 85 -18.20 -7.94 14.60
N PRO A 86 -17.07 -8.53 15.04
CA PRO A 86 -16.87 -9.97 15.08
C PRO A 86 -18.00 -10.68 15.86
N SER A 87 -18.61 -11.68 15.23
CA SER A 87 -19.70 -12.46 15.83
C SER A 87 -20.96 -11.68 16.23
N GLY A 88 -21.10 -10.40 15.82
CA GLY A 88 -22.25 -9.56 16.19
C GLY A 88 -23.59 -10.22 15.88
N GLN A 89 -23.74 -10.82 14.70
CA GLN A 89 -24.97 -11.53 14.30
C GLN A 89 -25.27 -12.78 15.17
N VAL A 90 -24.22 -13.44 15.66
CA VAL A 90 -24.38 -14.61 16.55
C VAL A 90 -24.92 -14.18 17.89
N TYR A 91 -24.40 -13.08 18.42
CA TYR A 91 -24.83 -12.52 19.69
C TYR A 91 -26.28 -12.03 19.64
N VAL A 92 -26.65 -11.32 18.58
CA VAL A 92 -28.03 -10.86 18.35
C VAL A 92 -29.03 -12.02 18.35
N LYS A 93 -28.72 -13.10 17.60
CA LYS A 93 -29.58 -14.27 17.51
C LYS A 93 -29.77 -14.98 18.85
N LEU A 94 -28.72 -15.06 19.65
CA LEU A 94 -28.79 -15.82 20.90
C LEU A 94 -29.46 -15.04 22.01
N VAL A 95 -29.25 -13.73 22.07
CA VAL A 95 -29.84 -12.88 23.13
C VAL A 95 -31.24 -12.42 22.74
N GLY A 96 -31.62 -12.54 21.44
CA GLY A 96 -32.94 -12.16 20.96
C GLY A 96 -33.20 -10.66 20.92
N ILE A 97 -32.12 -9.86 20.79
CA ILE A 97 -32.20 -8.39 20.67
C ILE A 97 -32.14 -8.00 19.20
N ASP A 98 -32.87 -6.94 18.84
CA ASP A 98 -32.76 -6.33 17.52
C ASP A 98 -31.67 -5.23 17.57
N ALA A 99 -30.42 -5.63 17.37
CA ALA A 99 -29.27 -4.73 17.37
C ALA A 99 -28.47 -4.89 16.09
N ASP A 100 -28.06 -3.76 15.53
CA ASP A 100 -27.19 -3.70 14.35
C ASP A 100 -25.76 -3.35 14.76
N PHE A 101 -24.87 -4.32 14.63
CA PHE A 101 -23.43 -4.15 14.90
C PHE A 101 -22.61 -3.92 13.62
N SER A 102 -23.25 -3.38 12.59
CA SER A 102 -22.57 -2.96 11.36
C SER A 102 -21.90 -1.59 11.54
N TRP A 103 -20.84 -1.38 10.81
CA TRP A 103 -20.17 -0.09 10.70
C TRP A 103 -19.95 0.26 9.22
N GLU A 104 -19.91 1.56 8.94
CA GLU A 104 -19.66 2.09 7.62
C GLU A 104 -18.86 3.38 7.73
N VAL A 105 -17.78 3.48 6.94
CA VAL A 105 -16.99 4.70 6.81
C VAL A 105 -16.79 5.01 5.33
N ALA A 106 -17.07 6.24 4.93
CA ALA A 106 -16.84 6.72 3.58
C ALA A 106 -16.19 8.10 3.61
N GLY A 107 -15.31 8.34 2.67
CA GLY A 107 -14.58 9.60 2.57
C GLY A 107 -13.84 9.76 1.26
N ASP A 108 -13.06 10.82 1.20
CA ASP A 108 -12.17 11.09 0.08
C ASP A 108 -10.77 11.36 0.59
N PHE A 109 -9.80 11.04 -0.23
CA PHE A 109 -8.45 11.52 -0.03
C PHE A 109 -7.90 12.10 -1.34
N PHE A 110 -6.96 13.01 -1.19
CA PHE A 110 -6.23 13.55 -2.30
C PHE A 110 -4.76 13.73 -1.93
N PHE A 111 -3.91 13.61 -2.92
CA PHE A 111 -2.47 13.82 -2.80
C PHE A 111 -1.89 14.26 -4.15
N SER A 112 -0.65 14.71 -4.15
CA SER A 112 0.15 14.92 -5.35
C SER A 112 1.48 14.16 -5.21
N VAL A 113 2.07 13.76 -6.31
CA VAL A 113 3.42 13.21 -6.32
C VAL A 113 4.40 14.36 -6.09
N ARG A 114 5.39 14.14 -5.25
CA ARG A 114 6.43 15.13 -4.95
C ARG A 114 7.36 15.27 -6.16
N PRO A 115 7.53 16.49 -6.73
CA PRO A 115 8.37 16.67 -7.90
C PRO A 115 9.80 16.17 -7.73
N GLU A 116 10.37 16.33 -6.54
CA GLU A 116 11.74 15.95 -6.22
C GLU A 116 12.00 14.44 -6.28
N THR A 117 10.94 13.62 -6.22
CA THR A 117 11.04 12.15 -6.29
C THR A 117 10.98 11.62 -7.72
N LEU A 118 10.60 12.44 -8.72
CA LEU A 118 10.51 12.03 -10.12
C LEU A 118 11.81 11.41 -10.66
N PRO A 119 13.01 11.99 -10.41
CA PRO A 119 14.25 11.37 -10.89
C PRO A 119 14.45 9.96 -10.33
N GLU A 120 14.14 9.74 -9.06
CA GLU A 120 14.25 8.42 -8.43
C GLU A 120 13.26 7.41 -9.03
N LEU A 121 12.02 7.84 -9.29
CA LEU A 121 11.01 6.99 -9.93
C LEU A 121 11.41 6.62 -11.37
N VAL A 122 12.04 7.55 -12.10
CA VAL A 122 12.61 7.29 -13.44
C VAL A 122 13.84 6.39 -13.35
N ALA A 123 14.71 6.58 -12.36
CA ALA A 123 15.90 5.75 -12.15
C ALA A 123 15.54 4.28 -11.87
N ARG A 124 14.46 4.07 -11.12
CA ARG A 124 13.94 2.74 -10.79
C ARG A 124 13.09 2.12 -11.92
N GLU A 125 12.96 2.80 -13.05
CA GLU A 125 12.14 2.38 -14.20
C GLU A 125 10.64 2.21 -13.85
N ILE A 126 10.17 2.85 -12.79
CA ILE A 126 8.75 2.84 -12.39
C ILE A 126 7.95 3.70 -13.36
N ILE A 127 8.51 4.84 -13.76
CA ILE A 127 7.93 5.76 -14.73
C ILE A 127 8.92 6.05 -15.86
N SER A 128 8.43 6.17 -17.09
CA SER A 128 9.22 6.58 -18.27
C SER A 128 8.64 7.80 -18.96
N ASP A 129 7.35 7.98 -18.83
CA ASP A 129 6.55 9.02 -19.46
C ASP A 129 5.38 9.46 -18.56
N ASP A 130 4.61 10.41 -19.00
CA ASP A 130 3.44 10.92 -18.26
C ASP A 130 2.38 9.82 -18.07
N ALA A 131 2.22 8.91 -19.02
CA ALA A 131 1.31 7.77 -18.86
C ALA A 131 1.80 6.77 -17.79
N GLY A 132 3.10 6.59 -17.67
CA GLY A 132 3.73 5.83 -16.58
C GLY A 132 3.47 6.47 -15.23
N LEU A 133 3.61 7.80 -15.14
CA LEU A 133 3.31 8.55 -13.93
C LEU A 133 1.85 8.35 -13.49
N ARG A 134 0.88 8.46 -14.43
CA ARG A 134 -0.55 8.23 -14.15
C ARG A 134 -0.83 6.82 -13.62
N ARG A 135 -0.13 5.81 -14.13
CA ARG A 135 -0.25 4.43 -13.61
C ARG A 135 0.32 4.32 -12.20
N ALA A 136 1.50 4.88 -11.96
CA ALA A 136 2.12 4.89 -10.64
C ALA A 136 1.26 5.64 -9.60
N GLU A 137 0.67 6.77 -9.96
CA GLU A 137 -0.31 7.51 -9.14
C GLU A 137 -1.52 6.64 -8.80
N GLY A 138 -2.02 5.88 -9.76
CA GLY A 138 -3.13 4.92 -9.53
C GLY A 138 -2.77 3.81 -8.55
N ASP A 139 -1.57 3.25 -8.68
CA ASP A 139 -1.07 2.20 -7.79
C ASP A 139 -0.82 2.73 -6.36
N ILE A 140 -0.25 3.93 -6.23
CA ILE A 140 -0.09 4.61 -4.95
C ILE A 140 -1.46 4.85 -4.31
N ALA A 141 -2.43 5.36 -5.07
CA ALA A 141 -3.79 5.61 -4.59
C ALA A 141 -4.45 4.33 -4.07
N ALA A 142 -4.33 3.20 -4.77
CA ALA A 142 -4.88 1.92 -4.34
C ALA A 142 -4.22 1.42 -3.04
N ARG A 143 -2.91 1.60 -2.88
CA ARG A 143 -2.19 1.23 -1.66
C ARG A 143 -2.56 2.12 -0.48
N ILE A 144 -2.74 3.43 -0.71
CA ILE A 144 -3.23 4.38 0.32
C ILE A 144 -4.64 3.98 0.76
N GLU A 145 -5.53 3.69 -0.19
CA GLU A 145 -6.90 3.24 0.11
C GLU A 145 -6.89 1.97 0.98
N THR A 146 -6.06 0.99 0.64
CA THR A 146 -5.91 -0.23 1.42
C THR A 146 -5.47 0.07 2.85
N LEU A 147 -4.48 0.93 3.04
CA LEU A 147 -3.98 1.31 4.36
C LEU A 147 -5.05 2.05 5.18
N ILE A 148 -5.79 2.97 4.56
CA ILE A 148 -6.91 3.66 5.20
C ILE A 148 -7.95 2.64 5.68
N VAL A 149 -8.36 1.73 4.81
CA VAL A 149 -9.36 0.71 5.11
C VAL A 149 -8.90 -0.21 6.24
N GLU A 150 -7.65 -0.68 6.20
CA GLU A 150 -7.08 -1.52 7.26
C GLU A 150 -7.07 -0.81 8.62
N ARG A 151 -6.71 0.46 8.65
CA ARG A 151 -6.71 1.24 9.90
C ARG A 151 -8.10 1.50 10.45
N LEU A 152 -9.04 1.89 9.59
CA LEU A 152 -10.42 2.09 10.00
C LEU A 152 -11.06 0.81 10.53
N LYS A 153 -10.78 -0.31 9.86
CA LYS A 153 -11.20 -1.63 10.34
C LYS A 153 -10.58 -1.97 11.70
N ALA A 154 -9.29 -1.73 11.87
CA ALA A 154 -8.61 -1.97 13.14
C ALA A 154 -9.20 -1.13 14.29
N TYR A 155 -9.60 0.11 14.05
CA TYR A 155 -10.28 0.94 15.06
C TYR A 155 -11.65 0.37 15.44
N ALA A 156 -12.43 -0.10 14.47
CA ALA A 156 -13.71 -0.74 14.74
C ALA A 156 -13.54 -2.08 15.48
N ASP A 157 -12.63 -2.95 15.04
CA ASP A 157 -12.39 -4.27 15.63
C ASP A 157 -11.81 -4.18 17.07
N ASN A 158 -11.02 -3.15 17.35
CA ASN A 158 -10.45 -2.90 18.68
C ASN A 158 -11.38 -2.10 19.60
N GLU A 159 -12.58 -1.73 19.13
CA GLU A 159 -13.54 -0.94 19.89
C GLU A 159 -12.93 0.39 20.40
N ASP A 160 -12.09 1.05 19.54
CA ASP A 160 -11.40 2.30 19.88
C ASP A 160 -12.36 3.50 19.72
N GLU A 161 -13.25 3.63 20.70
CA GLU A 161 -14.29 4.65 20.72
C GLU A 161 -13.73 6.06 20.64
N VAL A 162 -12.60 6.33 21.32
CA VAL A 162 -12.00 7.67 21.36
C VAL A 162 -11.56 8.13 19.98
N LYS A 163 -10.96 7.23 19.20
CA LYS A 163 -10.55 7.55 17.82
C LYS A 163 -11.74 7.67 16.89
N LEU A 164 -12.73 6.79 17.04
CA LEU A 164 -13.93 6.83 16.22
C LEU A 164 -14.78 8.08 16.54
N GLU A 165 -14.90 8.47 17.79
CA GLU A 165 -15.57 9.71 18.19
C GLU A 165 -14.82 10.94 17.65
N SER A 166 -13.50 10.98 17.78
CA SER A 166 -12.66 12.02 17.19
C SER A 166 -12.88 12.11 15.67
N LEU A 167 -13.00 10.99 14.99
CA LEU A 167 -13.27 10.93 13.56
C LEU A 167 -14.62 11.55 13.19
N ILE A 168 -15.67 11.29 13.98
CA ILE A 168 -16.99 11.91 13.79
C ILE A 168 -16.93 13.42 13.96
N LEU A 169 -16.26 13.88 15.02
CA LEU A 169 -16.24 15.29 15.39
C LEU A 169 -15.40 16.12 14.41
N THR A 170 -14.29 15.60 13.94
CA THR A 170 -13.33 16.35 13.14
C THR A 170 -13.36 16.00 11.65
N GLY A 171 -13.90 14.84 11.27
CA GLY A 171 -13.85 14.32 9.90
C GLY A 171 -12.44 14.00 9.42
N THR A 172 -11.44 14.02 10.30
CA THR A 172 -10.03 13.81 9.95
C THR A 172 -9.32 12.97 11.01
N LEU A 173 -8.29 12.26 10.59
CA LEU A 173 -7.39 11.51 11.46
C LEU A 173 -5.95 11.98 11.23
N PRO A 174 -5.46 12.96 12.02
CA PRO A 174 -4.10 13.48 11.84
C PRO A 174 -3.01 12.41 11.96
N ASP A 175 -3.24 11.40 12.80
CA ASP A 175 -2.30 10.28 12.95
C ASP A 175 -2.24 9.41 11.70
N LEU A 176 -3.39 9.17 11.07
CA LEU A 176 -3.49 8.43 9.82
C LEU A 176 -2.79 9.15 8.67
N ASN A 177 -3.01 10.47 8.54
CA ASN A 177 -2.31 11.27 7.52
C ASN A 177 -0.80 11.17 7.69
N ARG A 178 -0.29 11.33 8.92
CA ARG A 178 1.15 11.20 9.21
C ARG A 178 1.69 9.79 8.95
N GLU A 179 0.90 8.77 9.20
CA GLU A 179 1.29 7.40 8.91
C GLU A 179 1.39 7.15 7.41
N ILE A 180 0.42 7.64 6.63
CA ILE A 180 0.42 7.52 5.17
C ILE A 180 1.62 8.29 4.59
N GLU A 181 1.87 9.53 5.02
CA GLU A 181 3.02 10.32 4.56
C GLU A 181 4.37 9.66 4.85
N ARG A 182 4.49 8.94 5.97
CA ARG A 182 5.70 8.16 6.27
C ARG A 182 5.84 6.90 5.42
N ALA A 183 4.71 6.26 5.10
CA ALA A 183 4.70 5.05 4.29
C ALA A 183 4.95 5.35 2.79
N PHE A 184 4.60 6.56 2.35
CA PHE A 184 4.72 7.01 0.97
C PHE A 184 5.50 8.34 0.89
N PRO A 185 6.84 8.32 0.99
CA PRO A 185 7.66 9.54 0.96
C PRO A 185 7.60 10.27 -0.39
N GLU A 186 7.16 9.59 -1.44
CA GLU A 186 6.98 10.11 -2.79
C GLU A 186 5.76 11.03 -2.96
N ILE A 187 4.87 11.14 -1.96
CA ILE A 187 3.70 12.00 -2.04
C ILE A 187 3.85 13.25 -1.18
N GLU A 188 3.04 14.25 -1.52
CA GLU A 188 2.86 15.47 -0.74
C GLU A 188 1.42 15.94 -0.78
N ASN A 189 1.09 16.92 0.07
CA ASN A 189 -0.24 17.52 0.16
C ASN A 189 -1.37 16.50 0.40
N LEU A 190 -1.04 15.42 1.15
CA LEU A 190 -2.05 14.43 1.52
C LEU A 190 -3.10 15.05 2.43
N ASN A 191 -4.34 14.86 2.06
CA ASN A 191 -5.47 15.17 2.94
C ASN A 191 -6.52 14.07 2.79
N CYS A 192 -6.89 13.47 3.92
CA CYS A 192 -7.96 12.49 4.00
C CYS A 192 -9.12 13.11 4.80
N THR A 193 -10.29 13.16 4.16
CA THR A 193 -11.52 13.70 4.75
C THR A 193 -12.58 12.62 4.80
N ILE A 194 -13.10 12.36 5.98
CA ILE A 194 -14.18 11.41 6.18
C ILE A 194 -15.50 12.15 6.06
N ARG A 195 -16.40 11.64 5.21
CA ARG A 195 -17.72 12.23 4.97
C ARG A 195 -18.82 11.57 5.77
N THR A 196 -18.73 10.25 5.89
CA THR A 196 -19.74 9.45 6.56
C THR A 196 -19.07 8.50 7.51
N VAL A 197 -19.52 8.52 8.75
CA VAL A 197 -19.12 7.56 9.77
C VAL A 197 -20.37 7.03 10.43
N ARG A 198 -20.53 5.73 10.40
CA ARG A 198 -21.54 5.01 11.15
C ARG A 198 -20.86 3.84 11.84
N TYR A 199 -21.05 3.71 13.11
CA TYR A 199 -20.59 2.55 13.86
C TYR A 199 -21.59 2.16 14.94
N PRO A 200 -21.52 0.91 15.40
CA PRO A 200 -22.47 0.37 16.36
C PRO A 200 -22.20 0.90 17.77
N ASP A 201 -23.18 0.72 18.63
CA ASP A 201 -23.01 0.92 20.07
C ASP A 201 -22.08 -0.15 20.65
N PHE A 202 -20.86 0.26 21.01
CA PHE A 202 -19.85 -0.63 21.57
C PHE A 202 -20.18 -1.07 23.01
N GLU A 203 -20.88 -0.26 23.79
CA GLU A 203 -21.30 -0.66 25.14
C GLU A 203 -22.33 -1.78 25.07
N LEU A 204 -23.31 -1.64 24.17
CA LEU A 204 -24.28 -2.68 23.91
C LEU A 204 -23.59 -3.95 23.38
N TYR A 205 -22.66 -3.82 22.45
CA TYR A 205 -21.88 -4.96 21.94
C TYR A 205 -21.12 -5.70 23.02
N ARG A 206 -20.41 -4.97 23.92
CA ARG A 206 -19.67 -5.55 25.05
C ARG A 206 -20.60 -6.25 26.02
N SER A 207 -21.77 -5.65 26.31
CA SER A 207 -22.75 -6.23 27.19
C SER A 207 -23.30 -7.54 26.64
N VAL A 208 -23.64 -7.57 25.35
CA VAL A 208 -24.15 -8.79 24.67
C VAL A 208 -23.07 -9.86 24.57
N LYS A 209 -21.83 -9.48 24.30
CA LYS A 209 -20.68 -10.39 24.31
C LYS A 209 -20.42 -10.99 25.70
N GLY A 210 -20.65 -10.21 26.76
CA GLY A 210 -20.60 -10.66 28.15
C GLY A 210 -21.66 -11.71 28.46
N LEU A 211 -22.92 -11.41 28.15
CA LEU A 211 -24.05 -12.34 28.29
C LEU A 211 -23.83 -13.65 27.49
N TYR A 212 -23.28 -13.55 26.27
CA TYR A 212 -22.97 -14.72 25.47
C TYR A 212 -21.91 -15.62 26.15
N ARG A 213 -20.87 -15.01 26.73
CA ARG A 213 -19.83 -15.77 27.47
C ARG A 213 -20.41 -16.45 28.69
N GLU A 214 -21.26 -15.77 29.46
CA GLU A 214 -21.93 -16.33 30.61
C GLU A 214 -22.84 -17.51 30.20
N TYR A 215 -23.62 -17.35 29.13
CA TYR A 215 -24.42 -18.42 28.56
C TYR A 215 -23.58 -19.65 28.20
N LEU A 216 -22.46 -19.47 27.52
CA LEU A 216 -21.55 -20.56 27.17
C LEU A 216 -20.97 -21.25 28.40
N GLN A 217 -20.63 -20.49 29.47
CA GLN A 217 -20.15 -21.06 30.72
C GLN A 217 -21.21 -21.92 31.41
N ILE A 218 -22.45 -21.43 31.49
CA ILE A 218 -23.56 -22.20 32.03
C ILE A 218 -23.81 -23.46 31.21
N GLN A 219 -23.82 -23.34 29.90
CA GLN A 219 -24.02 -24.48 29.01
C GLN A 219 -22.90 -25.51 29.13
N SER A 220 -21.62 -25.07 29.19
CA SER A 220 -20.48 -25.96 29.36
C SER A 220 -20.48 -26.65 30.74
N ALA A 221 -20.91 -25.93 31.78
CA ALA A 221 -21.04 -26.52 33.13
C ALA A 221 -22.20 -27.52 33.24
N SER A 222 -23.22 -27.39 32.39
CA SER A 222 -24.37 -28.29 32.34
C SER A 222 -24.15 -29.51 31.44
N LEU A 223 -23.07 -29.55 30.66
CA LEU A 223 -22.74 -30.71 29.83
C LEU A 223 -22.16 -31.84 30.74
N ASP A 224 -22.73 -33.02 30.60
CA ASP A 224 -22.20 -34.21 31.25
C ASP A 224 -20.74 -34.42 30.83
N PRO A 225 -19.79 -34.64 31.75
CA PRO A 225 -18.38 -34.91 31.44
C PRO A 225 -18.20 -36.02 30.38
N ALA A 226 -19.11 -36.98 30.33
CA ALA A 226 -19.13 -38.01 29.29
C ALA A 226 -19.35 -37.44 27.87
N VAL A 227 -20.20 -36.44 27.73
CA VAL A 227 -20.48 -35.76 26.43
C VAL A 227 -19.27 -34.93 25.99
N ILE A 228 -18.61 -34.27 26.94
CA ILE A 228 -17.40 -33.51 26.66
C ILE A 228 -16.30 -34.42 26.17
N SER A 229 -16.06 -35.58 26.89
CA SER A 229 -15.05 -36.53 26.50
C SER A 229 -15.31 -37.19 25.14
N GLU A 230 -16.58 -37.43 24.81
CA GLU A 230 -16.97 -37.95 23.49
C GLU A 230 -16.77 -36.92 22.39
N ALA A 231 -17.07 -35.63 22.64
CA ALA A 231 -16.83 -34.54 21.69
C ALA A 231 -15.32 -34.36 21.44
N GLU A 232 -14.49 -34.39 22.48
CA GLU A 232 -13.03 -34.33 22.37
C GLU A 232 -12.49 -35.53 21.56
N ARG A 233 -12.96 -36.74 21.82
CA ARG A 233 -12.59 -37.93 21.03
C ARG A 233 -12.96 -37.81 19.56
N ARG A 234 -14.11 -37.22 19.25
CA ARG A 234 -14.55 -36.99 17.86
C ARG A 234 -13.70 -35.92 17.16
N ILE A 235 -13.31 -34.87 17.88
CA ILE A 235 -12.40 -33.85 17.37
C ILE A 235 -11.03 -34.45 17.08
N ASP A 236 -10.46 -35.21 18.04
CA ASP A 236 -9.18 -35.87 17.88
C ASP A 236 -9.17 -36.88 16.74
N SER A 237 -10.28 -37.65 16.62
CA SER A 237 -10.44 -38.60 15.51
C SER A 237 -10.51 -37.91 14.16
N ARG A 238 -11.20 -36.75 14.07
CA ARG A 238 -11.30 -35.99 12.85
C ARG A 238 -9.97 -35.36 12.45
N THR A 239 -9.27 -34.75 13.41
CA THR A 239 -7.91 -34.25 13.21
C THR A 239 -6.95 -35.33 12.71
N ARG A 240 -7.02 -36.52 13.32
CA ARG A 240 -6.20 -37.68 12.92
C ARG A 240 -6.53 -38.19 11.51
N ILE A 241 -7.82 -38.15 11.11
CA ILE A 241 -8.24 -38.50 9.75
C ILE A 241 -7.74 -37.48 8.75
N ASP A 242 -7.87 -36.18 9.07
CA ASP A 242 -7.36 -35.10 8.22
C ASP A 242 -5.84 -35.18 8.06
N GLU A 243 -5.10 -35.44 9.12
CA GLU A 243 -3.65 -35.69 9.05
C GLU A 243 -3.31 -36.91 8.18
N LEU A 244 -3.99 -38.04 8.35
CA LEU A 244 -3.79 -39.23 7.52
C LEU A 244 -4.13 -38.99 6.06
N THR A 245 -5.15 -38.18 5.80
CA THR A 245 -5.51 -37.77 4.42
C THR A 245 -4.39 -36.93 3.80
N GLN A 246 -3.86 -35.95 4.54
CA GLN A 246 -2.73 -35.14 4.10
C GLN A 246 -1.46 -35.98 3.87
N TYR A 247 -1.18 -36.95 4.78
CA TYR A 247 -0.08 -37.88 4.55
C TYR A 247 -0.32 -38.77 3.31
N GLY A 248 -1.54 -39.23 3.10
CA GLY A 248 -1.92 -40.00 1.90
C GLY A 248 -1.72 -39.20 0.62
N GLU A 249 -2.11 -37.93 0.60
CA GLU A 249 -1.86 -37.02 -0.52
C GLU A 249 -0.37 -36.77 -0.76
N LEU A 250 0.41 -36.56 0.31
CA LEU A 250 1.87 -36.41 0.24
C LEU A 250 2.55 -37.64 -0.34
N LEU A 251 2.17 -38.83 0.13
CA LEU A 251 2.73 -40.09 -0.37
C LEU A 251 2.35 -40.38 -1.81
N THR A 252 1.13 -39.94 -2.23
CA THR A 252 0.70 -40.07 -3.62
C THR A 252 1.46 -39.09 -4.52
N ARG A 253 1.75 -37.88 -4.03
CA ARG A 253 2.50 -36.86 -4.78
C ARG A 253 4.00 -37.16 -4.85
N TYR A 254 4.55 -37.84 -3.84
CA TYR A 254 5.96 -38.16 -3.73
C TYR A 254 6.18 -39.66 -3.39
N PRO A 255 6.03 -40.56 -4.37
CA PRO A 255 6.15 -42.00 -4.16
C PRO A 255 7.47 -42.45 -3.53
N VAL A 256 8.54 -41.67 -3.75
CA VAL A 256 9.89 -41.92 -3.17
C VAL A 256 9.86 -41.95 -1.64
N LEU A 257 8.92 -41.24 -1.00
CA LEU A 257 8.77 -41.27 0.45
C LEU A 257 8.30 -42.63 0.96
N LEU A 258 7.53 -43.39 0.19
CA LEU A 258 7.14 -44.76 0.52
C LEU A 258 8.34 -45.71 0.56
N GLU A 259 9.27 -45.60 -0.40
CA GLU A 259 10.50 -46.39 -0.44
C GLU A 259 11.40 -46.05 0.74
N TYR A 260 11.51 -44.77 1.10
CA TYR A 260 12.28 -44.34 2.25
C TYR A 260 11.72 -44.91 3.58
N LEU A 261 10.40 -44.82 3.80
CA LEU A 261 9.73 -45.37 4.98
C LEU A 261 9.82 -46.88 5.06
N ALA A 262 9.79 -47.57 3.91
CA ALA A 262 9.98 -49.03 3.85
C ALA A 262 11.40 -49.42 4.23
N LEU A 263 12.40 -48.67 3.80
CA LEU A 263 13.81 -48.86 4.15
C LEU A 263 14.07 -48.62 5.65
N GLU A 264 13.52 -47.54 6.21
CA GLU A 264 13.64 -47.22 7.64
C GLU A 264 13.04 -48.32 8.51
N LYS A 265 11.86 -48.83 8.14
CA LYS A 265 11.23 -49.95 8.85
C LYS A 265 12.06 -51.24 8.78
N SER A 266 12.72 -51.50 7.66
CA SER A 266 13.58 -52.70 7.50
C SER A 266 14.87 -52.59 8.32
N LEU A 267 15.39 -51.39 8.51
CA LEU A 267 16.56 -51.11 9.35
C LEU A 267 16.24 -51.29 10.84
N LEU A 268 15.06 -50.80 11.29
CA LEU A 268 14.60 -50.96 12.68
C LEU A 268 14.27 -52.41 13.04
N GLN A 269 13.90 -53.26 12.08
CA GLN A 269 13.67 -54.70 12.29
C GLN A 269 14.93 -55.57 12.23
N ALA A 270 16.05 -55.01 11.79
CA ALA A 270 17.33 -55.73 11.73
C ALA A 270 18.18 -55.55 12.99
N ASP A 271 17.77 -54.66 13.92
CA ASP A 271 18.47 -54.37 15.19
C ASP A 271 17.79 -55.03 16.41
N ASP A 272 16.68 -55.78 16.24
CA ASP A 272 16.05 -56.64 17.23
C ASP A 272 16.40 -58.15 16.92
#